data_9ce58a8b231cae4bd2fcb3fae3886cc1
#
_entry.id   9ce58a8b231cae4bd2fcb3fae3886cc1
#
_cell.length_a   1.000
_cell.length_b   1.000
_cell.length_c   1.000
_cell.angle_alpha   90.00
_cell.angle_beta   90.00
_cell.angle_gamma   90.00
#
_symmetry.space_group_name_H-M   'P 1'
#
loop_
_entity.id
_entity.type
_entity.pdbx_description
1 polymer ?
#
loop_
_entity_poly.entity_id
_entity_poly.type
_entity_poly.pdbx_seq_one_letter_code
_entity_poly.pdbx_strand_id
1 'polypeptide(L)'
;MSIETYAKYWAENYKEDLTHNIMPFWLKNGLDKEHGGIYTCVARNGQLIDTTKSVWFQGRFAFICSYAYNNIEKNPEWLDAAKLTLDFIEKHCFDTDGRMYFEVAADGTPLRKRRYVFSESFAAIAMSEYALATGNKEYAQKALDLFKRMRHFLNTPGILEPKYLPTVQAQGHSITMIMVNVASSIKKVISDPELDAQIEESIYALKNYFMHSEFKALLEMVGPKGEFIDTMNGRTINPGHCIETSWFLFDVARNMNNNKELIDMALTILDWSWEWGWDKQYGGIINFKDCKNLPPQDYSQDMKFWWPQTEAIIANLYAYKLTKDEKYLKRHKQLSDWTYAHFPDSEFGEWYGYLHRDGTVAQPAKGNLFKGPFHIPRMMIKGYTLCKEILAGE
;
A
#
# COMPACT_ATOMS: atom_id res chain seq x y z
N MET A 1 28.30 -12.20 3.44
CA MET A 1 27.68 -11.65 4.68
C MET A 1 26.71 -12.71 5.18
N SER A 2 26.77 -13.08 6.48
CA SER A 2 25.79 -14.01 7.04
C SER A 2 24.39 -13.38 7.04
N ILE A 3 23.34 -14.20 7.06
CA ILE A 3 21.96 -13.70 7.14
C ILE A 3 21.71 -12.87 8.41
N GLU A 4 22.32 -13.27 9.53
CA GLU A 4 22.23 -12.53 10.79
C GLU A 4 22.82 -11.12 10.65
N THR A 5 24.02 -11.00 10.07
CA THR A 5 24.65 -9.69 9.82
C THR A 5 23.82 -8.86 8.86
N TYR A 6 23.24 -9.48 7.83
CA TYR A 6 22.38 -8.81 6.86
C TYR A 6 21.08 -8.30 7.48
N ALA A 7 20.38 -9.16 8.24
CA ALA A 7 19.12 -8.79 8.89
C ALA A 7 19.35 -7.72 9.98
N LYS A 8 20.46 -7.81 10.73
CA LYS A 8 20.83 -6.78 11.72
C LYS A 8 21.05 -5.42 11.05
N TYR A 9 21.86 -5.39 9.98
CA TYR A 9 22.12 -4.17 9.22
C TYR A 9 20.82 -3.50 8.73
N TRP A 10 19.92 -4.27 8.10
CA TRP A 10 18.68 -3.71 7.58
C TRP A 10 17.69 -3.33 8.68
N ALA A 11 17.62 -4.06 9.79
CA ALA A 11 16.79 -3.66 10.92
C ALA A 11 17.22 -2.31 11.50
N GLU A 12 18.54 -2.11 11.70
CA GLU A 12 19.07 -0.84 12.18
C GLU A 12 18.83 0.30 11.18
N ASN A 13 19.10 0.07 9.89
CA ASN A 13 18.93 1.05 8.83
C ASN A 13 17.47 1.49 8.69
N TYR A 14 16.52 0.54 8.65
CA TYR A 14 15.09 0.85 8.57
C TYR A 14 14.60 1.66 9.77
N LYS A 15 15.01 1.27 10.97
CA LYS A 15 14.62 2.00 12.17
C LYS A 15 15.18 3.41 12.18
N GLU A 16 16.46 3.57 11.88
CA GLU A 16 17.16 4.85 11.92
C GLU A 16 16.59 5.82 10.87
N ASP A 17 16.44 5.38 9.61
CA ASP A 17 15.88 6.21 8.54
C ASP A 17 14.42 6.60 8.84
N LEU A 18 13.62 5.68 9.36
CA LEU A 18 12.25 5.98 9.77
C LEU A 18 12.19 7.05 10.86
N THR A 19 12.98 6.88 11.95
CA THR A 19 12.85 7.70 13.16
C THR A 19 13.60 9.03 13.09
N HIS A 20 14.65 9.14 12.27
CA HIS A 20 15.47 10.36 12.17
C HIS A 20 15.26 11.13 10.86
N ASN A 21 14.63 10.53 9.86
CA ASN A 21 14.39 11.16 8.56
C ASN A 21 12.90 11.22 8.20
N ILE A 22 12.27 10.08 7.96
CA ILE A 22 10.93 10.04 7.33
C ILE A 22 9.84 10.58 8.25
N MET A 23 9.72 10.08 9.48
CA MET A 23 8.69 10.55 10.42
C MET A 23 8.89 12.01 10.80
N PRO A 24 10.10 12.47 11.18
CA PRO A 24 10.34 13.90 11.47
C PRO A 24 10.03 14.82 10.30
N PHE A 25 10.35 14.41 9.06
CA PHE A 25 10.02 15.21 7.87
C PHE A 25 8.52 15.51 7.78
N TRP A 26 7.68 14.49 7.91
CA TRP A 26 6.23 14.63 7.76
C TRP A 26 5.57 15.28 8.97
N LEU A 27 6.02 14.99 10.19
CA LEU A 27 5.53 15.65 11.41
C LEU A 27 5.82 17.16 11.40
N LYS A 28 6.98 17.56 10.85
CA LYS A 28 7.38 18.97 10.76
C LYS A 28 6.68 19.69 9.61
N ASN A 29 6.64 19.10 8.42
CA ASN A 29 6.29 19.80 7.19
C ASN A 29 4.85 19.52 6.72
N GLY A 30 4.25 18.41 7.15
CA GLY A 30 2.94 17.97 6.70
C GLY A 30 1.83 18.10 7.74
N LEU A 31 2.12 17.91 9.04
CA LEU A 31 1.09 17.91 10.08
C LEU A 31 0.43 19.29 10.22
N ASP A 32 -0.90 19.33 10.00
CA ASP A 32 -1.70 20.55 10.20
C ASP A 32 -2.17 20.64 11.65
N LYS A 33 -1.55 21.54 12.42
CA LYS A 33 -1.90 21.77 13.83
C LYS A 33 -3.06 22.76 14.02
N GLU A 34 -3.45 23.47 12.97
CA GLU A 34 -4.54 24.45 13.01
C GLU A 34 -5.90 23.79 12.79
N HIS A 35 -6.03 23.01 11.70
CA HIS A 35 -7.30 22.39 11.32
C HIS A 35 -7.31 20.86 11.59
N GLY A 36 -6.16 20.28 11.87
CA GLY A 36 -5.99 18.83 11.99
C GLY A 36 -5.69 18.13 10.67
N GLY A 37 -5.26 16.87 10.74
CA GLY A 37 -4.90 16.08 9.58
C GLY A 37 -3.51 16.40 9.02
N ILE A 38 -3.25 16.01 7.78
CA ILE A 38 -1.94 16.15 7.14
C ILE A 38 -2.05 16.74 5.72
N TYR A 39 -1.14 17.64 5.40
CA TYR A 39 -0.83 18.08 4.03
C TYR A 39 0.19 17.15 3.39
N THR A 40 0.00 16.83 2.12
CA THR A 40 0.95 16.00 1.36
C THR A 40 1.55 16.70 0.14
N CYS A 41 0.99 17.83 -0.28
CA CYS A 41 1.55 18.60 -1.40
C CYS A 41 2.74 19.45 -0.92
N VAL A 42 3.91 18.82 -0.86
CA VAL A 42 5.12 19.37 -0.24
C VAL A 42 6.28 19.39 -1.24
N ALA A 43 6.93 20.54 -1.37
CA ALA A 43 8.11 20.74 -2.20
C ALA A 43 9.33 19.96 -1.67
N ARG A 44 10.41 19.91 -2.46
CA ARG A 44 11.64 19.22 -2.08
C ARG A 44 12.19 19.67 -0.72
N ASN A 45 12.15 20.96 -0.44
CA ASN A 45 12.67 21.58 0.79
C ASN A 45 11.69 21.55 1.98
N GLY A 46 10.55 20.89 1.85
CA GLY A 46 9.53 20.80 2.91
C GLY A 46 8.47 21.91 2.89
N GLN A 47 8.58 22.90 1.98
CA GLN A 47 7.58 23.95 1.86
C GLN A 47 6.26 23.40 1.29
N LEU A 48 5.12 23.85 1.83
CA LEU A 48 3.82 23.53 1.27
C LEU A 48 3.66 24.16 -0.13
N ILE A 49 3.23 23.34 -1.09
CA ILE A 49 2.89 23.77 -2.45
C ILE A 49 1.39 24.06 -2.54
N ASP A 50 0.58 23.23 -1.87
CA ASP A 50 -0.88 23.28 -1.88
C ASP A 50 -1.42 22.80 -0.53
N THR A 51 -2.50 23.39 -0.06
CA THR A 51 -3.16 23.06 1.20
C THR A 51 -4.37 22.11 1.03
N THR A 52 -4.65 21.66 -0.19
CA THR A 52 -5.62 20.60 -0.45
C THR A 52 -5.18 19.29 0.23
N LYS A 53 -6.07 18.70 0.99
CA LYS A 53 -5.82 17.44 1.69
C LYS A 53 -6.40 16.25 0.94
N SER A 54 -5.55 15.30 0.58
CA SER A 54 -5.99 14.00 0.12
C SER A 54 -6.56 13.20 1.30
N VAL A 55 -7.81 12.77 1.20
CA VAL A 55 -8.46 11.96 2.25
C VAL A 55 -7.78 10.58 2.37
N TRP A 56 -7.23 10.05 1.28
CA TRP A 56 -6.42 8.84 1.34
C TRP A 56 -5.25 8.99 2.32
N PHE A 57 -4.58 10.16 2.30
CA PHE A 57 -3.44 10.38 3.17
C PHE A 57 -3.81 10.72 4.61
N GLN A 58 -5.04 11.17 4.86
CA GLN A 58 -5.50 11.25 6.25
C GLN A 58 -5.52 9.83 6.87
N GLY A 59 -6.16 8.87 6.22
CA GLY A 59 -6.16 7.47 6.67
C GLY A 59 -4.76 6.85 6.69
N ARG A 60 -4.00 7.01 5.60
CA ARG A 60 -2.66 6.45 5.47
C ARG A 60 -1.69 6.97 6.54
N PHE A 61 -1.71 8.25 6.85
CA PHE A 61 -0.82 8.84 7.85
C PHE A 61 -1.19 8.40 9.28
N ALA A 62 -2.49 8.44 9.63
CA ALA A 62 -2.95 7.94 10.92
C ALA A 62 -2.59 6.46 11.13
N PHE A 63 -2.71 5.65 10.05
CA PHE A 63 -2.23 4.25 10.05
C PHE A 63 -0.73 4.17 10.33
N ILE A 64 0.10 4.92 9.60
CA ILE A 64 1.57 4.86 9.74
C ILE A 64 2.01 5.28 11.15
N CYS A 65 1.44 6.34 11.70
CA CYS A 65 1.75 6.79 13.06
C CYS A 65 1.42 5.71 14.10
N SER A 66 0.24 5.10 14.00
CA SER A 66 -0.17 4.01 14.88
C SER A 66 0.68 2.75 14.68
N TYR A 67 1.02 2.43 13.42
CA TYR A 67 1.80 1.26 13.07
C TYR A 67 3.27 1.38 13.54
N ALA A 68 3.86 2.56 13.43
CA ALA A 68 5.18 2.86 13.98
C ALA A 68 5.17 2.75 15.53
N TYR A 69 4.13 3.31 16.17
CA TYR A 69 3.95 3.18 17.62
C TYR A 69 3.85 1.72 18.08
N ASN A 70 3.15 0.88 17.33
CA ASN A 70 2.98 -0.52 17.67
C ASN A 70 4.25 -1.36 17.49
N ASN A 71 5.08 -1.06 16.50
CA ASN A 71 6.12 -1.97 16.03
C ASN A 71 7.57 -1.45 16.20
N ILE A 72 7.76 -0.14 16.34
CA ILE A 72 9.10 0.46 16.44
C ILE A 72 9.39 0.94 17.85
N GLU A 73 8.60 1.91 18.36
CA GLU A 73 8.73 2.43 19.72
C GLU A 73 7.45 3.15 20.16
N LYS A 74 7.20 3.19 21.47
CA LYS A 74 6.02 3.80 22.06
C LYS A 74 6.15 5.34 22.13
N ASN A 75 6.36 5.99 20.99
CA ASN A 75 6.48 7.44 20.89
C ASN A 75 5.10 8.11 20.96
N PRO A 76 4.78 8.91 22.02
CA PRO A 76 3.47 9.53 22.17
C PRO A 76 3.15 10.56 21.06
N GLU A 77 4.16 11.25 20.51
CA GLU A 77 3.94 12.22 19.43
C GLU A 77 3.32 11.56 18.19
N TRP A 78 3.70 10.31 17.89
CA TRP A 78 3.09 9.57 16.78
C TRP A 78 1.63 9.24 17.04
N LEU A 79 1.31 8.86 18.29
CA LEU A 79 -0.06 8.50 18.64
C LEU A 79 -0.96 9.76 18.69
N ASP A 80 -0.44 10.89 19.13
CA ASP A 80 -1.13 12.18 19.12
C ASP A 80 -1.38 12.65 17.66
N ALA A 81 -0.41 12.50 16.77
CA ALA A 81 -0.56 12.80 15.35
C ALA A 81 -1.60 11.89 14.68
N ALA A 82 -1.62 10.60 15.01
CA ALA A 82 -2.65 9.67 14.55
C ALA A 82 -4.04 10.11 15.02
N LYS A 83 -4.19 10.46 16.29
CA LYS A 83 -5.47 10.91 16.86
C LYS A 83 -5.95 12.20 16.21
N LEU A 84 -5.09 13.19 16.09
CA LEU A 84 -5.41 14.47 15.44
C LEU A 84 -5.91 14.25 14.00
N THR A 85 -5.30 13.30 13.30
CA THR A 85 -5.69 12.98 11.92
C THR A 85 -7.00 12.18 11.86
N LEU A 86 -7.22 11.26 12.78
CA LEU A 86 -8.50 10.52 12.90
C LEU A 86 -9.66 11.45 13.24
N ASP A 87 -9.45 12.44 14.13
CA ASP A 87 -10.47 13.45 14.47
C ASP A 87 -10.84 14.29 13.24
N PHE A 88 -9.85 14.66 12.43
CA PHE A 88 -10.10 15.36 11.18
C PHE A 88 -10.90 14.49 10.19
N ILE A 89 -10.58 13.19 10.09
CA ILE A 89 -11.35 12.24 9.25
C ILE A 89 -12.81 12.19 9.68
N GLU A 90 -13.06 11.96 10.98
CA GLU A 90 -14.41 11.81 11.52
C GLU A 90 -15.25 13.07 11.31
N LYS A 91 -14.63 14.24 11.47
CA LYS A 91 -15.33 15.53 11.40
C LYS A 91 -15.57 16.02 9.97
N HIS A 92 -14.65 15.76 9.02
CA HIS A 92 -14.62 16.47 7.76
C HIS A 92 -14.60 15.59 6.50
N CYS A 93 -14.31 14.28 6.63
CA CYS A 93 -14.06 13.47 5.45
C CYS A 93 -15.26 12.64 4.96
N PHE A 94 -16.39 12.68 5.67
CA PHE A 94 -17.61 11.96 5.29
C PHE A 94 -18.67 12.89 4.71
N ASP A 95 -19.33 12.41 3.66
CA ASP A 95 -20.53 13.04 3.11
C ASP A 95 -21.80 12.51 3.80
N THR A 96 -22.92 13.17 3.59
CA THR A 96 -24.23 12.84 4.17
C THR A 96 -24.77 11.47 3.76
N ASP A 97 -24.31 10.91 2.64
CA ASP A 97 -24.62 9.56 2.19
C ASP A 97 -23.74 8.47 2.85
N GLY A 98 -22.84 8.87 3.75
CA GLY A 98 -21.92 7.99 4.46
C GLY A 98 -20.69 7.57 3.68
N ARG A 99 -20.52 8.06 2.44
CA ARG A 99 -19.31 7.88 1.65
C ARG A 99 -18.26 8.92 2.01
N MET A 100 -17.00 8.61 1.76
CA MET A 100 -15.91 9.55 2.01
C MET A 100 -15.57 10.38 0.76
N TYR A 101 -15.11 11.60 1.02
CA TYR A 101 -14.50 12.43 -0.02
C TYR A 101 -13.14 11.87 -0.44
N PHE A 102 -12.62 12.35 -1.55
CA PHE A 102 -11.25 12.10 -2.01
C PHE A 102 -10.33 13.27 -1.69
N GLU A 103 -10.85 14.50 -1.83
CA GLU A 103 -10.14 15.75 -1.57
C GLU A 103 -11.02 16.68 -0.73
N VAL A 104 -10.39 17.35 0.23
CA VAL A 104 -10.98 18.42 1.03
C VAL A 104 -9.99 19.59 1.12
N ALA A 105 -10.50 20.82 1.33
CA ALA A 105 -9.67 21.98 1.62
C ALA A 105 -9.00 21.85 3.01
N ALA A 106 -8.12 22.77 3.37
CA ALA A 106 -7.42 22.78 4.65
C ALA A 106 -8.37 22.67 5.86
N ASP A 107 -9.48 23.43 5.83
CA ASP A 107 -10.51 23.47 6.86
C ASP A 107 -11.51 22.30 6.83
N GLY A 108 -11.35 21.40 5.86
CA GLY A 108 -12.24 20.27 5.65
C GLY A 108 -13.40 20.52 4.69
N THR A 109 -13.51 21.70 4.06
CA THR A 109 -14.53 21.95 3.02
C THR A 109 -14.40 20.93 1.89
N PRO A 110 -15.48 20.20 1.51
CA PRO A 110 -15.44 19.17 0.48
C PRO A 110 -15.07 19.74 -0.91
N LEU A 111 -14.15 19.07 -1.61
CA LEU A 111 -13.73 19.47 -2.95
C LEU A 111 -14.04 18.41 -4.00
N ARG A 112 -13.82 17.12 -3.68
CA ARG A 112 -13.96 16.05 -4.66
C ARG A 112 -14.35 14.72 -4.03
N LYS A 113 -15.17 13.96 -4.74
CA LYS A 113 -15.57 12.58 -4.42
C LYS A 113 -15.15 11.65 -5.56
N ARG A 114 -14.82 10.40 -5.25
CA ARG A 114 -14.52 9.38 -6.26
C ARG A 114 -15.49 8.21 -6.17
N ARG A 115 -15.53 7.40 -7.23
CA ARG A 115 -16.43 6.26 -7.39
C ARG A 115 -15.97 4.96 -6.70
N TYR A 116 -14.86 4.98 -5.97
CA TYR A 116 -14.34 3.79 -5.27
C TYR A 116 -14.23 4.04 -3.78
N VAL A 117 -13.99 2.95 -3.04
CA VAL A 117 -13.97 2.90 -1.57
C VAL A 117 -12.55 3.01 -0.97
N PHE A 118 -11.59 3.58 -1.68
CA PHE A 118 -10.21 3.64 -1.15
C PHE A 118 -10.05 4.61 0.02
N SER A 119 -10.81 5.71 0.07
CA SER A 119 -10.78 6.62 1.22
C SER A 119 -11.27 5.89 2.47
N GLU A 120 -12.38 5.19 2.35
CA GLU A 120 -12.95 4.33 3.39
C GLU A 120 -11.97 3.23 3.81
N SER A 121 -11.28 2.60 2.85
CA SER A 121 -10.30 1.54 3.11
C SER A 121 -9.16 2.02 3.99
N PHE A 122 -8.57 3.18 3.65
CA PHE A 122 -7.47 3.73 4.44
C PHE A 122 -7.92 4.25 5.80
N ALA A 123 -9.12 4.80 5.92
CA ALA A 123 -9.68 5.17 7.22
C ALA A 123 -9.92 3.93 8.11
N ALA A 124 -10.46 2.85 7.53
CA ALA A 124 -10.72 1.61 8.27
C ALA A 124 -9.44 0.96 8.82
N ILE A 125 -8.38 0.86 8.00
CA ILE A 125 -7.09 0.30 8.51
C ILE A 125 -6.44 1.22 9.54
N ALA A 126 -6.60 2.55 9.42
CA ALA A 126 -6.10 3.50 10.41
C ALA A 126 -6.82 3.36 11.75
N MET A 127 -8.14 3.28 11.73
CA MET A 127 -8.97 3.06 12.94
C MET A 127 -8.60 1.72 13.60
N SER A 128 -8.41 0.66 12.81
CA SER A 128 -7.99 -0.65 13.30
C SER A 128 -6.61 -0.60 13.96
N GLU A 129 -5.62 0.00 13.32
CA GLU A 129 -4.25 0.06 13.86
C GLU A 129 -4.17 0.99 15.10
N TYR A 130 -4.95 2.06 15.14
CA TYR A 130 -5.09 2.92 16.32
C TYR A 130 -5.78 2.18 17.48
N ALA A 131 -6.81 1.38 17.19
CA ALA A 131 -7.45 0.53 18.19
C ALA A 131 -6.46 -0.47 18.80
N LEU A 132 -5.57 -1.07 17.96
CA LEU A 132 -4.50 -1.95 18.44
C LEU A 132 -3.51 -1.21 19.34
N ALA A 133 -3.15 0.04 18.99
CA ALA A 133 -2.20 0.85 19.74
C ALA A 133 -2.73 1.29 21.13
N THR A 134 -4.03 1.56 21.22
CA THR A 134 -4.65 2.16 22.40
C THR A 134 -5.51 1.20 23.23
N GLY A 135 -5.87 0.04 22.68
CA GLY A 135 -6.89 -0.85 23.25
C GLY A 135 -8.32 -0.30 23.15
N ASN A 136 -8.54 0.77 22.37
CA ASN A 136 -9.84 1.43 22.25
C ASN A 136 -10.80 0.64 21.35
N LYS A 137 -11.77 -0.02 21.99
CA LYS A 137 -12.77 -0.86 21.33
C LYS A 137 -13.73 -0.08 20.42
N GLU A 138 -13.94 1.20 20.68
CA GLU A 138 -14.78 2.06 19.83
C GLU A 138 -14.17 2.21 18.44
N TYR A 139 -12.85 2.43 18.33
CA TYR A 139 -12.17 2.50 17.04
C TYR A 139 -12.14 1.15 16.32
N ALA A 140 -12.06 0.03 17.03
CA ALA A 140 -12.20 -1.29 16.43
C ALA A 140 -13.60 -1.47 15.82
N GLN A 141 -14.66 -1.05 16.52
CA GLN A 141 -16.03 -1.10 16.02
C GLN A 141 -16.23 -0.15 14.82
N LYS A 142 -15.74 1.10 14.89
CA LYS A 142 -15.77 2.04 13.74
C LYS A 142 -15.10 1.48 12.49
N ALA A 143 -13.96 0.79 12.64
CA ALA A 143 -13.28 0.12 11.54
C ALA A 143 -14.15 -0.98 10.91
N LEU A 144 -14.80 -1.81 11.73
CA LEU A 144 -15.71 -2.86 11.27
C LEU A 144 -16.96 -2.28 10.59
N ASP A 145 -17.56 -1.25 11.18
CA ASP A 145 -18.77 -0.61 10.62
C ASP A 145 -18.45 0.03 9.25
N LEU A 146 -17.29 0.64 9.11
CA LEU A 146 -16.84 1.22 7.85
C LEU A 146 -16.56 0.13 6.80
N PHE A 147 -15.97 -1.00 7.20
CA PHE A 147 -15.80 -2.16 6.34
C PHE A 147 -17.14 -2.73 5.84
N LYS A 148 -18.11 -2.92 6.72
CA LYS A 148 -19.46 -3.39 6.34
C LYS A 148 -20.14 -2.42 5.38
N ARG A 149 -19.95 -1.12 5.59
CA ARG A 149 -20.44 -0.08 4.69
C ARG A 149 -19.77 -0.15 3.32
N MET A 150 -18.44 -0.38 3.26
CA MET A 150 -17.77 -0.60 1.97
C MET A 150 -18.30 -1.82 1.23
N ARG A 151 -18.53 -2.95 1.92
CA ARG A 151 -19.14 -4.14 1.30
C ARG A 151 -20.54 -3.81 0.76
N HIS A 152 -21.34 -3.08 1.51
CA HIS A 152 -22.65 -2.63 1.05
C HIS A 152 -22.54 -1.77 -0.21
N PHE A 153 -21.63 -0.81 -0.26
CA PHE A 153 -21.42 0.05 -1.42
C PHE A 153 -20.98 -0.72 -2.68
N LEU A 154 -20.08 -1.69 -2.51
CA LEU A 154 -19.55 -2.50 -3.60
C LEU A 154 -20.59 -3.50 -4.15
N ASN A 155 -21.44 -4.03 -3.27
CA ASN A 155 -22.40 -5.09 -3.61
C ASN A 155 -23.79 -4.58 -4.00
N THR A 156 -24.07 -3.28 -3.85
CA THR A 156 -25.39 -2.71 -4.18
C THR A 156 -25.31 -1.91 -5.48
N PRO A 157 -25.93 -2.39 -6.57
CA PRO A 157 -25.92 -1.66 -7.84
C PRO A 157 -26.48 -0.24 -7.70
N GLY A 158 -25.81 0.72 -8.35
CA GLY A 158 -26.24 2.12 -8.40
C GLY A 158 -25.80 3.01 -7.24
N ILE A 159 -25.22 2.47 -6.17
CA ILE A 159 -24.63 3.30 -5.09
C ILE A 159 -23.32 3.94 -5.56
N LEU A 160 -22.44 3.15 -6.17
CA LEU A 160 -21.21 3.65 -6.77
C LEU A 160 -21.44 3.91 -8.26
N GLU A 161 -21.03 5.08 -8.74
CA GLU A 161 -21.02 5.34 -10.17
C GLU A 161 -20.09 4.37 -10.90
N PRO A 162 -20.56 3.68 -11.95
CA PRO A 162 -19.72 2.72 -12.65
C PRO A 162 -18.58 3.43 -13.41
N LYS A 163 -17.42 2.77 -13.46
CA LYS A 163 -16.28 3.25 -14.27
C LYS A 163 -16.57 3.13 -15.78
N TYR A 164 -17.31 2.11 -16.15
CA TYR A 164 -17.64 1.78 -17.54
C TYR A 164 -19.16 1.73 -17.73
N LEU A 165 -19.61 1.96 -18.94
CA LEU A 165 -21.01 1.74 -19.33
C LEU A 165 -21.33 0.23 -19.27
N PRO A 166 -22.62 -0.17 -19.16
CA PRO A 166 -23.02 -1.58 -19.11
C PRO A 166 -22.58 -2.43 -20.30
N THR A 167 -22.20 -1.78 -21.40
CA THR A 167 -21.63 -2.44 -22.59
C THR A 167 -20.23 -3.03 -22.35
N VAL A 168 -19.53 -2.59 -21.30
CA VAL A 168 -18.21 -3.10 -20.91
C VAL A 168 -18.36 -3.90 -19.62
N GLN A 169 -18.30 -5.22 -19.77
CA GLN A 169 -18.36 -6.14 -18.65
C GLN A 169 -16.92 -6.41 -18.16
N ALA A 170 -16.53 -5.78 -17.06
CA ALA A 170 -15.18 -5.92 -16.52
C ALA A 170 -15.13 -5.71 -15.01
N GLN A 171 -14.15 -6.34 -14.36
CA GLN A 171 -13.80 -6.14 -12.96
C GLN A 171 -12.31 -5.81 -12.82
N GLY A 172 -11.98 -5.03 -11.78
CA GLY A 172 -10.62 -4.57 -11.53
C GLY A 172 -9.98 -5.27 -10.34
N HIS A 173 -8.69 -5.59 -10.47
CA HIS A 173 -7.88 -6.24 -9.45
C HIS A 173 -7.74 -5.41 -8.16
N SER A 174 -7.58 -4.09 -8.28
CA SER A 174 -7.25 -3.21 -7.15
C SER A 174 -8.27 -3.23 -5.99
N ILE A 175 -9.57 -3.45 -6.29
CA ILE A 175 -10.60 -3.58 -5.24
C ILE A 175 -10.43 -4.91 -4.49
N THR A 176 -10.20 -6.00 -5.19
CA THR A 176 -9.96 -7.31 -4.57
C THR A 176 -8.72 -7.27 -3.67
N MET A 177 -7.64 -6.65 -4.13
CA MET A 177 -6.40 -6.45 -3.39
C MET A 177 -6.63 -5.64 -2.11
N ILE A 178 -7.30 -4.48 -2.19
CA ILE A 178 -7.45 -3.64 -1.00
C ILE A 178 -8.40 -4.26 0.01
N MET A 179 -9.46 -4.95 -0.41
CA MET A 179 -10.45 -5.54 0.48
C MET A 179 -9.88 -6.72 1.29
N VAL A 180 -8.98 -7.53 0.73
CA VAL A 180 -8.30 -8.58 1.51
C VAL A 180 -7.38 -7.98 2.58
N ASN A 181 -6.70 -6.88 2.28
CA ASN A 181 -5.84 -6.20 3.23
C ASN A 181 -6.65 -5.55 4.37
N VAL A 182 -7.75 -4.85 4.04
CA VAL A 182 -8.63 -4.22 5.03
C VAL A 182 -9.24 -5.26 5.97
N ALA A 183 -9.81 -6.34 5.43
CA ALA A 183 -10.41 -7.41 6.23
C ALA A 183 -9.38 -8.06 7.17
N SER A 184 -8.18 -8.37 6.65
CA SER A 184 -7.08 -8.95 7.45
C SER A 184 -6.59 -7.99 8.54
N SER A 185 -6.57 -6.69 8.27
CA SER A 185 -6.14 -5.67 9.24
C SER A 185 -7.13 -5.54 10.39
N ILE A 186 -8.43 -5.45 10.07
CA ILE A 186 -9.50 -5.29 11.08
C ILE A 186 -9.61 -6.56 11.95
N LYS A 187 -9.41 -7.73 11.38
CA LYS A 187 -9.46 -9.02 12.09
C LYS A 187 -8.45 -9.11 13.25
N LYS A 188 -7.41 -8.28 13.26
CA LYS A 188 -6.43 -8.21 14.36
C LYS A 188 -7.04 -7.64 15.67
N VAL A 189 -8.09 -6.86 15.57
CA VAL A 189 -8.68 -6.12 16.71
C VAL A 189 -10.13 -6.50 17.02
N ILE A 190 -10.85 -7.07 16.06
CA ILE A 190 -12.24 -7.50 16.23
C ILE A 190 -12.54 -8.69 15.31
N SER A 191 -13.37 -9.63 15.79
CA SER A 191 -13.83 -10.78 15.00
C SER A 191 -15.22 -10.53 14.47
N ASP A 192 -15.42 -10.81 13.18
CA ASP A 192 -16.73 -10.78 12.52
C ASP A 192 -16.70 -11.74 11.31
N PRO A 193 -17.75 -12.56 11.08
CA PRO A 193 -17.79 -13.53 9.97
C PRO A 193 -17.65 -12.90 8.58
N GLU A 194 -18.05 -11.65 8.41
CA GLU A 194 -17.92 -10.96 7.12
C GLU A 194 -16.47 -10.66 6.75
N LEU A 195 -15.57 -10.54 7.75
CA LEU A 195 -14.14 -10.40 7.49
C LEU A 195 -13.54 -11.67 6.91
N ASP A 196 -13.91 -12.83 7.46
CA ASP A 196 -13.47 -14.13 6.95
C ASP A 196 -14.03 -14.39 5.55
N ALA A 197 -15.32 -14.14 5.34
CA ALA A 197 -15.96 -14.25 4.04
C ALA A 197 -15.26 -13.38 2.98
N GLN A 198 -14.91 -12.12 3.31
CA GLN A 198 -14.20 -11.24 2.38
C GLN A 198 -12.82 -11.75 2.03
N ILE A 199 -12.08 -12.30 3.00
CA ILE A 199 -10.76 -12.89 2.74
C ILE A 199 -10.89 -14.07 1.77
N GLU A 200 -11.83 -14.97 2.00
CA GLU A 200 -12.08 -16.13 1.13
C GLU A 200 -12.53 -15.71 -0.28
N GLU A 201 -13.47 -14.77 -0.39
CA GLU A 201 -13.93 -14.20 -1.67
C GLU A 201 -12.75 -13.58 -2.46
N SER A 202 -11.88 -12.85 -1.78
CA SER A 202 -10.73 -12.21 -2.42
C SER A 202 -9.70 -13.23 -2.90
N ILE A 203 -9.37 -14.24 -2.09
CA ILE A 203 -8.46 -15.32 -2.48
C ILE A 203 -9.03 -16.08 -3.69
N TYR A 204 -10.33 -16.39 -3.67
CA TYR A 204 -11.00 -17.05 -4.79
C TYR A 204 -10.90 -16.22 -6.07
N ALA A 205 -11.20 -14.93 -5.99
CA ALA A 205 -11.16 -14.02 -7.15
C ALA A 205 -9.74 -13.88 -7.70
N LEU A 206 -8.74 -13.69 -6.83
CA LEU A 206 -7.34 -13.62 -7.24
C LEU A 206 -6.93 -14.88 -8.00
N LYS A 207 -7.20 -16.07 -7.44
CA LYS A 207 -6.82 -17.36 -8.00
C LYS A 207 -7.54 -17.67 -9.32
N ASN A 208 -8.85 -17.41 -9.39
CA ASN A 208 -9.68 -17.90 -10.49
C ASN A 208 -9.99 -16.86 -11.56
N TYR A 209 -9.83 -15.56 -11.26
CA TYR A 209 -10.16 -14.50 -12.19
C TYR A 209 -8.95 -13.70 -12.66
N PHE A 210 -8.05 -13.32 -11.75
CA PHE A 210 -6.97 -12.40 -12.07
C PHE A 210 -5.63 -13.07 -12.43
N MET A 211 -5.37 -14.28 -11.91
CA MET A 211 -4.16 -15.04 -12.27
C MET A 211 -4.32 -15.72 -13.64
N HIS A 212 -3.50 -15.30 -14.61
CA HIS A 212 -3.47 -15.84 -15.95
C HIS A 212 -2.15 -16.57 -16.23
N SER A 213 -2.15 -17.90 -16.10
CA SER A 213 -0.94 -18.73 -16.22
C SER A 213 -0.33 -18.72 -17.63
N GLU A 214 -1.14 -18.50 -18.66
CA GLU A 214 -0.69 -18.38 -20.05
C GLU A 214 0.21 -17.16 -20.27
N PHE A 215 0.01 -16.08 -19.50
CA PHE A 215 0.85 -14.88 -19.55
C PHE A 215 1.83 -14.84 -18.37
N LYS A 216 1.70 -15.75 -17.39
CA LYS A 216 2.38 -15.68 -16.09
C LYS A 216 2.21 -14.29 -15.47
N ALA A 217 0.98 -13.86 -15.33
CA ALA A 217 0.61 -12.53 -14.89
C ALA A 217 -0.63 -12.52 -14.02
N LEU A 218 -0.70 -11.52 -13.14
CA LEU A 218 -1.91 -11.06 -12.49
C LEU A 218 -2.37 -9.82 -13.25
N LEU A 219 -3.54 -9.88 -13.90
CA LEU A 219 -4.02 -8.80 -14.75
C LEU A 219 -4.80 -7.75 -13.94
N GLU A 220 -4.67 -6.47 -14.31
CA GLU A 220 -5.38 -5.35 -13.66
C GLU A 220 -6.87 -5.31 -13.98
N MET A 221 -7.29 -5.89 -15.11
CA MET A 221 -8.68 -5.91 -15.54
C MET A 221 -9.01 -7.20 -16.28
N VAL A 222 -10.11 -7.82 -15.89
CA VAL A 222 -10.61 -9.07 -16.49
C VAL A 222 -12.12 -8.99 -16.66
N GLY A 223 -12.71 -9.91 -17.41
CA GLY A 223 -14.16 -10.07 -17.51
C GLY A 223 -14.78 -10.53 -16.18
N PRO A 224 -16.13 -10.58 -16.09
CA PRO A 224 -16.84 -10.89 -14.84
C PRO A 224 -16.53 -12.28 -14.25
N LYS A 225 -16.08 -13.22 -15.07
CA LYS A 225 -15.68 -14.57 -14.65
C LYS A 225 -14.19 -14.84 -14.89
N GLY A 226 -13.37 -13.79 -14.99
CA GLY A 226 -11.94 -13.89 -15.25
C GLY A 226 -11.57 -13.98 -16.72
N GLU A 227 -12.50 -13.72 -17.65
CA GLU A 227 -12.22 -13.77 -19.09
C GLU A 227 -11.14 -12.75 -19.46
N PHE A 228 -10.18 -13.17 -20.26
CA PHE A 228 -9.16 -12.28 -20.82
C PHE A 228 -9.79 -11.25 -21.77
N ILE A 229 -9.52 -9.99 -21.54
CA ILE A 229 -9.99 -8.88 -22.38
C ILE A 229 -8.83 -8.39 -23.23
N ASP A 230 -8.82 -8.69 -24.53
CA ASP A 230 -7.74 -8.33 -25.45
C ASP A 230 -7.83 -6.86 -25.91
N THR A 231 -7.68 -5.95 -24.94
CA THR A 231 -7.57 -4.51 -25.13
C THR A 231 -6.36 -3.98 -24.37
N MET A 232 -5.92 -2.75 -24.66
CA MET A 232 -4.79 -2.15 -23.92
C MET A 232 -5.01 -2.20 -22.39
N ASN A 233 -6.23 -1.92 -21.92
CA ASN A 233 -6.55 -1.97 -20.49
C ASN A 233 -6.56 -3.41 -19.95
N GLY A 234 -7.15 -4.37 -20.69
CA GLY A 234 -7.24 -5.77 -20.26
C GLY A 234 -5.90 -6.51 -20.31
N ARG A 235 -4.93 -6.03 -21.11
CA ARG A 235 -3.58 -6.57 -21.15
C ARG A 235 -2.64 -5.95 -20.11
N THR A 236 -3.11 -4.96 -19.33
CA THR A 236 -2.28 -4.24 -18.37
C THR A 236 -1.86 -5.13 -17.20
N ILE A 237 -0.57 -5.15 -16.94
CA ILE A 237 0.06 -5.65 -15.72
C ILE A 237 0.60 -4.44 -14.96
N ASN A 238 0.27 -4.33 -13.67
CA ASN A 238 0.92 -3.42 -12.74
C ASN A 238 1.81 -4.24 -11.80
N PRO A 239 3.12 -4.34 -12.06
CA PRO A 239 4.01 -5.16 -11.25
C PRO A 239 3.96 -4.79 -9.76
N GLY A 240 3.83 -3.49 -9.44
CA GLY A 240 3.73 -3.02 -8.06
C GLY A 240 2.51 -3.56 -7.33
N HIS A 241 1.31 -3.45 -7.92
CA HIS A 241 0.08 -4.00 -7.34
C HIS A 241 0.14 -5.53 -7.18
N CYS A 242 0.68 -6.22 -8.18
CA CYS A 242 0.81 -7.67 -8.13
C CYS A 242 1.75 -8.10 -6.99
N ILE A 243 2.88 -7.40 -6.84
CA ILE A 243 3.84 -7.63 -5.75
C ILE A 243 3.22 -7.30 -4.39
N GLU A 244 2.50 -6.18 -4.28
CA GLU A 244 1.79 -5.80 -3.06
C GLU A 244 0.76 -6.86 -2.67
N THR A 245 -0.01 -7.37 -3.63
CA THR A 245 -0.93 -8.49 -3.42
C THR A 245 -0.23 -9.71 -2.86
N SER A 246 0.97 -10.06 -3.35
CA SER A 246 1.69 -11.24 -2.89
C SER A 246 1.99 -11.19 -1.39
N TRP A 247 2.47 -10.06 -0.88
CA TRP A 247 2.78 -10.00 0.54
C TRP A 247 1.54 -9.77 1.42
N PHE A 248 0.44 -9.20 0.90
CA PHE A 248 -0.85 -9.25 1.59
C PHE A 248 -1.31 -10.68 1.82
N LEU A 249 -1.14 -11.54 0.81
CA LEU A 249 -1.45 -12.97 0.93
C LEU A 249 -0.50 -13.69 1.90
N PHE A 250 0.78 -13.29 2.01
CA PHE A 250 1.67 -13.81 3.06
C PHE A 250 1.17 -13.47 4.46
N ASP A 251 0.69 -12.24 4.69
CA ASP A 251 0.09 -11.84 5.97
C ASP A 251 -1.17 -12.66 6.28
N VAL A 252 -2.05 -12.88 5.29
CA VAL A 252 -3.24 -13.73 5.44
C VAL A 252 -2.85 -15.18 5.74
N ALA A 253 -1.91 -15.75 4.97
CA ALA A 253 -1.45 -17.12 5.16
C ALA A 253 -0.89 -17.35 6.55
N ARG A 254 -0.12 -16.39 7.08
CA ARG A 254 0.41 -16.41 8.44
C ARG A 254 -0.70 -16.50 9.49
N ASN A 255 -1.77 -15.71 9.32
CA ASN A 255 -2.93 -15.73 10.20
C ASN A 255 -3.80 -16.99 10.04
N MET A 256 -3.57 -17.79 9.00
CA MET A 256 -4.18 -19.08 8.71
C MET A 256 -3.22 -20.27 8.98
N ASN A 257 -2.45 -20.21 10.06
CA ASN A 257 -1.49 -21.24 10.46
C ASN A 257 -0.43 -21.57 9.39
N ASN A 258 0.09 -20.54 8.72
CA ASN A 258 1.04 -20.67 7.61
C ASN A 258 0.49 -21.54 6.47
N ASN A 259 -0.74 -21.28 6.04
CA ASN A 259 -1.40 -22.02 4.96
C ASN A 259 -0.50 -22.13 3.73
N LYS A 260 -0.03 -23.35 3.45
CA LYS A 260 0.97 -23.62 2.42
C LYS A 260 0.45 -23.31 1.01
N GLU A 261 -0.80 -23.66 0.70
CA GLU A 261 -1.37 -23.41 -0.64
C GLU A 261 -1.41 -21.89 -0.93
N LEU A 262 -1.76 -21.09 0.07
CA LEU A 262 -1.80 -19.64 -0.06
C LEU A 262 -0.39 -19.04 -0.15
N ILE A 263 0.58 -19.57 0.57
CA ILE A 263 1.99 -19.18 0.43
C ILE A 263 2.49 -19.49 -0.99
N ASP A 264 2.23 -20.70 -1.51
CA ASP A 264 2.67 -21.11 -2.85
C ASP A 264 2.01 -20.23 -3.95
N MET A 265 0.75 -19.85 -3.79
CA MET A 265 0.05 -18.89 -4.65
C MET A 265 0.72 -17.51 -4.61
N ALA A 266 1.00 -16.99 -3.42
CA ALA A 266 1.64 -15.69 -3.23
C ALA A 266 3.06 -15.65 -3.81
N LEU A 267 3.84 -16.72 -3.65
CA LEU A 267 5.17 -16.89 -4.26
C LEU A 267 5.09 -16.90 -5.79
N THR A 268 4.07 -17.57 -6.36
CA THR A 268 3.83 -17.60 -7.80
C THR A 268 3.56 -16.19 -8.33
N ILE A 269 2.69 -15.43 -7.66
CA ILE A 269 2.39 -14.04 -8.03
C ILE A 269 3.67 -13.19 -7.95
N LEU A 270 4.46 -13.31 -6.87
CA LEU A 270 5.70 -12.57 -6.69
C LEU A 270 6.72 -12.87 -7.78
N ASP A 271 6.90 -14.15 -8.10
CA ASP A 271 7.86 -14.57 -9.14
C ASP A 271 7.47 -14.06 -10.52
N TRP A 272 6.19 -14.19 -10.91
CA TRP A 272 5.69 -13.64 -12.17
C TRP A 272 5.85 -12.12 -12.24
N SER A 273 5.51 -11.44 -11.14
CA SER A 273 5.57 -9.98 -11.09
C SER A 273 7.00 -9.45 -11.12
N TRP A 274 7.94 -10.18 -10.55
CA TRP A 274 9.36 -9.86 -10.65
C TRP A 274 9.86 -9.94 -12.10
N GLU A 275 9.51 -11.01 -12.82
CA GLU A 275 9.92 -11.19 -14.23
C GLU A 275 9.34 -10.09 -15.15
N TRP A 276 8.11 -9.66 -14.88
CA TRP A 276 7.49 -8.55 -15.62
C TRP A 276 8.02 -7.18 -15.22
N GLY A 277 8.30 -6.98 -13.94
CA GLY A 277 8.58 -5.65 -13.39
C GLY A 277 10.05 -5.27 -13.34
N TRP A 278 10.97 -6.22 -13.15
CA TRP A 278 12.39 -5.91 -13.02
C TRP A 278 12.99 -5.39 -14.34
N ASP A 279 13.51 -4.17 -14.33
CA ASP A 279 14.21 -3.59 -15.48
C ASP A 279 15.64 -4.15 -15.57
N LYS A 280 15.88 -5.04 -16.56
CA LYS A 280 17.18 -5.67 -16.76
C LYS A 280 18.27 -4.71 -17.23
N GLN A 281 17.90 -3.54 -17.76
CA GLN A 281 18.84 -2.54 -18.26
C GLN A 281 19.26 -1.55 -17.20
N TYR A 282 18.29 -0.99 -16.45
CA TYR A 282 18.54 0.11 -15.53
C TYR A 282 18.31 -0.26 -14.06
N GLY A 283 17.77 -1.45 -13.78
CA GLY A 283 17.35 -1.85 -12.43
C GLY A 283 16.02 -1.22 -12.01
N GLY A 284 15.56 -1.63 -10.82
CA GLY A 284 14.28 -1.19 -10.26
C GLY A 284 13.06 -1.81 -10.93
N ILE A 285 11.90 -1.65 -10.28
CA ILE A 285 10.61 -2.13 -10.77
C ILE A 285 9.95 -1.03 -11.61
N ILE A 286 9.56 -1.36 -12.83
CA ILE A 286 8.82 -0.44 -13.72
C ILE A 286 7.34 -0.37 -13.38
N ASN A 287 6.66 0.68 -13.87
CA ASN A 287 5.29 0.98 -13.47
C ASN A 287 4.25 0.06 -14.13
N PHE A 288 4.26 -0.07 -15.46
CA PHE A 288 3.28 -0.89 -16.19
C PHE A 288 3.90 -1.73 -17.30
N LYS A 289 3.28 -2.87 -17.60
CA LYS A 289 3.56 -3.74 -18.75
C LYS A 289 2.28 -4.17 -19.45
N ASP A 290 2.42 -4.58 -20.71
CA ASP A 290 1.39 -5.27 -21.48
C ASP A 290 1.73 -6.77 -21.54
N CYS A 291 0.78 -7.65 -21.20
CA CYS A 291 1.03 -9.10 -21.13
C CYS A 291 1.40 -9.77 -22.48
N LYS A 292 1.21 -9.06 -23.59
CA LYS A 292 1.67 -9.45 -24.92
C LYS A 292 2.92 -8.70 -25.38
N ASN A 293 3.59 -7.96 -24.48
CA ASN A 293 4.74 -7.11 -24.78
C ASN A 293 4.46 -6.01 -25.83
N LEU A 294 3.22 -5.56 -25.94
CA LEU A 294 2.85 -4.40 -26.73
C LEU A 294 3.04 -3.12 -25.88
N PRO A 295 3.06 -1.93 -26.52
CA PRO A 295 3.10 -0.68 -25.75
C PRO A 295 1.86 -0.53 -24.85
N PRO A 296 2.03 -0.32 -23.53
CA PRO A 296 0.91 0.00 -22.63
C PRO A 296 0.29 1.36 -22.96
N GLN A 297 -0.93 1.59 -22.50
CA GLN A 297 -1.61 2.86 -22.69
C GLN A 297 -1.00 4.00 -21.84
N ASP A 298 -0.48 3.68 -20.68
CA ASP A 298 0.05 4.67 -19.75
C ASP A 298 1.44 5.18 -20.20
N TYR A 299 1.58 6.50 -20.35
CA TYR A 299 2.83 7.14 -20.77
C TYR A 299 3.96 7.01 -19.74
N SER A 300 3.61 6.80 -18.46
CA SER A 300 4.58 6.57 -17.38
C SER A 300 4.98 5.11 -17.22
N GLN A 301 4.70 4.27 -18.20
CA GLN A 301 4.79 2.81 -18.13
C GLN A 301 6.17 2.29 -17.73
N ASP A 302 7.25 2.93 -18.13
CA ASP A 302 8.63 2.52 -17.82
C ASP A 302 9.29 3.35 -16.71
N MET A 303 8.59 4.34 -16.14
CA MET A 303 9.08 5.11 -15.01
C MET A 303 9.26 4.24 -13.75
N LYS A 304 10.09 4.73 -12.84
CA LYS A 304 10.30 4.12 -11.52
C LYS A 304 9.59 4.95 -10.46
N PHE A 305 8.47 4.45 -9.94
CA PHE A 305 7.79 5.06 -8.80
C PHE A 305 8.33 4.47 -7.51
N TRP A 306 8.26 5.24 -6.42
CA TRP A 306 8.76 4.85 -5.09
C TRP A 306 8.06 3.59 -4.56
N TRP A 307 6.72 3.53 -4.73
CA TRP A 307 5.90 2.52 -4.08
C TRP A 307 6.10 1.09 -4.64
N PRO A 308 6.27 0.82 -5.95
CA PRO A 308 6.58 -0.52 -6.41
C PRO A 308 7.91 -1.05 -5.86
N GLN A 309 8.89 -0.17 -5.65
CA GLN A 309 10.17 -0.56 -5.06
C GLN A 309 10.00 -0.98 -3.61
N THR A 310 9.30 -0.16 -2.81
CA THR A 310 9.07 -0.45 -1.39
C THR A 310 8.26 -1.73 -1.19
N GLU A 311 7.22 -1.95 -2.00
CA GLU A 311 6.43 -3.18 -1.95
C GLU A 311 7.25 -4.42 -2.30
N ALA A 312 8.11 -4.30 -3.31
CA ALA A 312 8.97 -5.41 -3.72
C ALA A 312 10.09 -5.72 -2.70
N ILE A 313 10.59 -4.71 -1.98
CA ILE A 313 11.50 -4.91 -0.84
C ILE A 313 10.80 -5.73 0.25
N ILE A 314 9.58 -5.34 0.66
CA ILE A 314 8.79 -6.09 1.65
C ILE A 314 8.57 -7.53 1.17
N ALA A 315 8.05 -7.71 -0.04
CA ALA A 315 7.63 -9.00 -0.55
C ALA A 315 8.78 -10.00 -0.64
N ASN A 316 9.96 -9.57 -1.13
CA ASN A 316 11.12 -10.47 -1.24
C ASN A 316 11.71 -10.82 0.13
N LEU A 317 11.77 -9.88 1.08
CA LEU A 317 12.23 -10.18 2.44
C LEU A 317 11.28 -11.16 3.15
N TYR A 318 9.97 -10.97 2.95
CA TYR A 318 8.95 -11.84 3.51
C TYR A 318 9.01 -13.25 2.89
N ALA A 319 9.12 -13.34 1.55
CA ALA A 319 9.29 -14.62 0.86
C ALA A 319 10.53 -15.38 1.35
N TYR A 320 11.67 -14.68 1.52
CA TYR A 320 12.86 -15.27 2.11
C TYR A 320 12.61 -15.78 3.54
N LYS A 321 11.95 -15.00 4.38
CA LYS A 321 11.62 -15.42 5.76
C LYS A 321 10.82 -16.71 5.77
N LEU A 322 9.82 -16.82 4.89
CA LEU A 322 8.93 -17.98 4.85
C LEU A 322 9.57 -19.23 4.23
N THR A 323 10.45 -19.05 3.22
CA THR A 323 10.95 -20.18 2.41
C THR A 323 12.42 -20.50 2.66
N LYS A 324 13.20 -19.58 3.18
CA LYS A 324 14.67 -19.61 3.25
C LYS A 324 15.34 -19.75 1.86
N ASP A 325 14.61 -19.50 0.77
CA ASP A 325 15.16 -19.55 -0.59
C ASP A 325 15.99 -18.28 -0.89
N GLU A 326 17.28 -18.48 -1.11
CA GLU A 326 18.29 -17.44 -1.36
C GLU A 326 17.97 -16.53 -2.55
N LYS A 327 17.13 -16.98 -3.49
CA LYS A 327 16.74 -16.13 -4.63
C LYS A 327 16.01 -14.87 -4.17
N TYR A 328 15.17 -14.97 -3.12
CA TYR A 328 14.43 -13.83 -2.59
C TYR A 328 15.34 -12.88 -1.80
N LEU A 329 16.30 -13.42 -1.06
CA LEU A 329 17.31 -12.59 -0.40
C LEU A 329 18.18 -11.84 -1.42
N LYS A 330 18.56 -12.49 -2.51
CA LYS A 330 19.29 -11.88 -3.61
C LYS A 330 18.49 -10.75 -4.27
N ARG A 331 17.18 -10.99 -4.54
CA ARG A 331 16.28 -9.96 -5.09
C ARG A 331 16.10 -8.79 -4.14
N HIS A 332 15.91 -9.07 -2.85
CA HIS A 332 15.82 -8.03 -1.80
C HIS A 332 17.09 -7.17 -1.80
N LYS A 333 18.27 -7.79 -1.78
CA LYS A 333 19.54 -7.05 -1.82
C LYS A 333 19.67 -6.19 -3.08
N GLN A 334 19.46 -6.78 -4.24
CA GLN A 334 19.61 -6.10 -5.52
C GLN A 334 18.66 -4.89 -5.65
N LEU A 335 17.43 -5.04 -5.20
CA LEU A 335 16.44 -3.97 -5.24
C LEU A 335 16.71 -2.92 -4.18
N SER A 336 17.09 -3.31 -2.96
CA SER A 336 17.42 -2.36 -1.90
C SER A 336 18.63 -1.52 -2.26
N ASP A 337 19.69 -2.14 -2.77
CA ASP A 337 20.90 -1.42 -3.24
C ASP A 337 20.53 -0.38 -4.30
N TRP A 338 19.68 -0.77 -5.29
CA TRP A 338 19.23 0.13 -6.33
C TRP A 338 18.34 1.26 -5.77
N THR A 339 17.37 0.93 -4.93
CA THR A 339 16.38 1.88 -4.40
C THR A 339 17.05 2.93 -3.53
N TYR A 340 17.93 2.52 -2.62
CA TYR A 340 18.64 3.44 -1.73
C TYR A 340 19.69 4.29 -2.45
N ALA A 341 20.14 3.89 -3.66
CA ALA A 341 21.03 4.70 -4.49
C ALA A 341 20.29 5.81 -5.26
N HIS A 342 18.96 5.72 -5.44
CA HIS A 342 18.24 6.63 -6.35
C HIS A 342 17.14 7.46 -5.69
N PHE A 343 16.43 6.95 -4.68
CA PHE A 343 15.28 7.64 -4.12
C PHE A 343 15.55 8.57 -2.95
N PRO A 344 16.42 8.24 -1.97
CA PRO A 344 16.68 9.13 -0.83
C PRO A 344 17.26 10.47 -1.26
N ASP A 345 16.82 11.55 -0.61
CA ASP A 345 17.37 12.89 -0.78
C ASP A 345 18.23 13.26 0.44
N SER A 346 19.53 13.20 0.29
CA SER A 346 20.48 13.48 1.37
C SER A 346 20.55 14.95 1.80
N GLU A 347 19.98 15.87 0.99
CA GLU A 347 20.02 17.30 1.29
C GLU A 347 18.82 17.73 2.14
N PHE A 348 17.60 17.30 1.78
CA PHE A 348 16.37 17.73 2.44
C PHE A 348 15.64 16.63 3.19
N GLY A 349 16.13 15.40 3.15
CA GLY A 349 15.44 14.25 3.73
C GLY A 349 14.26 13.77 2.89
N GLU A 350 13.60 12.71 3.37
CA GLU A 350 12.56 11.99 2.65
C GLU A 350 13.05 11.50 1.26
N TRP A 351 12.23 10.76 0.56
CA TRP A 351 12.56 10.19 -0.74
C TRP A 351 11.84 10.95 -1.86
N TYR A 352 12.44 11.00 -3.05
CA TYR A 352 11.73 11.36 -4.27
C TYR A 352 10.61 10.34 -4.54
N GLY A 353 9.59 10.74 -5.30
CA GLY A 353 8.48 9.83 -5.64
C GLY A 353 8.59 9.23 -7.02
N TYR A 354 9.12 10.00 -7.95
CA TYR A 354 9.01 9.70 -9.38
C TYR A 354 10.37 9.89 -10.04
N LEU A 355 10.88 8.79 -10.59
CA LEU A 355 12.11 8.78 -11.37
C LEU A 355 11.83 8.40 -12.81
N HIS A 356 12.64 8.92 -13.72
CA HIS A 356 12.71 8.39 -15.08
C HIS A 356 13.21 6.93 -15.07
N ARG A 357 13.13 6.26 -16.19
CA ARG A 357 13.53 4.87 -16.30
C ARG A 357 14.98 4.62 -15.90
N ASP A 358 15.88 5.55 -16.20
CA ASP A 358 17.31 5.49 -15.88
C ASP A 358 17.66 5.81 -14.41
N GLY A 359 16.67 6.15 -13.59
CA GLY A 359 16.84 6.49 -12.18
C GLY A 359 17.06 7.98 -11.91
N THR A 360 17.07 8.84 -12.92
CA THR A 360 17.13 10.30 -12.71
C THR A 360 15.78 10.84 -12.21
N VAL A 361 15.82 11.92 -11.40
CA VAL A 361 14.61 12.48 -10.78
C VAL A 361 13.71 13.12 -11.85
N ALA A 362 12.47 12.63 -11.96
CA ALA A 362 11.47 13.15 -12.87
C ALA A 362 10.64 14.27 -12.23
N GLN A 363 10.34 14.14 -10.90
CA GLN A 363 9.60 15.14 -10.16
C GLN A 363 10.23 15.33 -8.78
N PRO A 364 10.70 16.53 -8.42
CA PRO A 364 11.44 16.76 -7.19
C PRO A 364 10.58 16.93 -5.93
N ALA A 365 9.26 17.15 -6.05
CA ALA A 365 8.38 17.30 -4.89
C ALA A 365 8.39 16.04 -4.00
N LYS A 366 8.36 16.24 -2.70
CA LYS A 366 8.32 15.13 -1.71
C LYS A 366 6.96 14.48 -1.58
N GLY A 367 5.91 15.21 -1.94
CA GLY A 367 4.57 14.66 -1.94
C GLY A 367 3.59 15.45 -2.81
N ASN A 368 2.44 14.81 -3.04
CA ASN A 368 1.29 15.34 -3.78
C ASN A 368 0.02 14.60 -3.31
N LEU A 369 -1.11 14.71 -4.04
CA LEU A 369 -2.34 13.99 -3.68
C LEU A 369 -2.23 12.45 -3.74
N PHE A 370 -1.16 11.90 -4.35
CA PHE A 370 -0.94 10.45 -4.52
C PHE A 370 0.33 9.93 -3.84
N LYS A 371 1.29 10.80 -3.53
CA LYS A 371 2.50 10.47 -2.76
C LYS A 371 2.50 11.22 -1.43
N GLY A 372 2.79 10.47 -0.37
CA GLY A 372 2.90 10.98 1.00
C GLY A 372 3.40 9.88 1.94
N PRO A 373 3.29 10.06 3.26
CA PRO A 373 3.84 9.16 4.27
C PRO A 373 3.04 7.86 4.39
N PHE A 374 3.30 6.90 3.50
CA PHE A 374 2.66 5.59 3.57
C PHE A 374 3.59 4.45 3.13
N HIS A 375 3.88 4.30 1.84
CA HIS A 375 4.63 3.14 1.34
C HIS A 375 6.06 3.07 1.88
N ILE A 376 6.77 4.21 1.95
CA ILE A 376 8.15 4.25 2.47
C ILE A 376 8.19 3.88 3.96
N PRO A 377 7.47 4.58 4.86
CA PRO A 377 7.48 4.20 6.27
C PRO A 377 6.87 2.81 6.52
N ARG A 378 5.86 2.38 5.75
CA ARG A 378 5.32 1.02 5.83
C ARG A 378 6.39 -0.03 5.52
N MET A 379 7.19 0.18 4.48
CA MET A 379 8.31 -0.69 4.12
C MET A 379 9.34 -0.75 5.25
N MET A 380 9.71 0.37 5.82
CA MET A 380 10.68 0.42 6.91
C MET A 380 10.17 -0.31 8.16
N ILE A 381 8.92 -0.08 8.57
CA ILE A 381 8.33 -0.75 9.73
C ILE A 381 8.20 -2.26 9.48
N LYS A 382 7.65 -2.66 8.33
CA LYS A 382 7.46 -4.08 7.99
C LYS A 382 8.81 -4.78 7.80
N GLY A 383 9.76 -4.12 7.12
CA GLY A 383 11.13 -4.62 6.95
C GLY A 383 11.86 -4.81 8.28
N TYR A 384 11.74 -3.84 9.20
CA TYR A 384 12.28 -3.95 10.55
C TYR A 384 11.71 -5.18 11.28
N THR A 385 10.39 -5.36 11.29
CA THR A 385 9.76 -6.49 11.96
C THR A 385 10.18 -7.83 11.36
N LEU A 386 10.21 -7.94 10.03
CA LEU A 386 10.68 -9.15 9.34
C LEU A 386 12.15 -9.47 9.65
N CYS A 387 13.01 -8.46 9.67
CA CYS A 387 14.42 -8.65 10.06
C CYS A 387 14.55 -9.13 11.52
N LYS A 388 13.76 -8.57 12.44
CA LYS A 388 13.75 -9.02 13.84
C LYS A 388 13.28 -10.46 13.99
N GLU A 389 12.25 -10.87 13.23
CA GLU A 389 11.77 -12.25 13.20
C GLU A 389 12.81 -13.22 12.61
N ILE A 390 13.53 -12.81 11.54
CA ILE A 390 14.65 -13.61 10.98
C ILE A 390 15.75 -13.80 12.02
N LEU A 391 16.11 -12.75 12.78
CA LEU A 391 17.10 -12.82 13.84
C LEU A 391 16.67 -13.68 15.03
N ALA A 392 15.39 -13.75 15.31
CA ALA A 392 14.81 -14.61 16.36
C ALA A 392 14.69 -16.08 15.92
N GLY A 393 14.90 -16.39 14.63
CA GLY A 393 14.75 -17.74 14.09
C GLY A 393 13.31 -18.17 13.87
N GLU A 394 12.40 -17.21 13.78
CA GLU A 394 10.94 -17.42 13.63
C GLU A 394 10.51 -17.65 12.16
#